data_68697774ea4b7c6698d3eca6868a39f4
#
_entry.id   68697774ea4b7c6698d3eca6868a39f4
#
_cell.length_a   1.000
_cell.length_b   1.000
_cell.length_c   1.000
_cell.angle_alpha   90.00
_cell.angle_beta   90.00
_cell.angle_gamma   90.00
#
_symmetry.space_group_name_H-M   'P 1'
#
loop_
_entity.id
_entity.type
_entity.pdbx_description
1 polymer ?
#
loop_
_entity_poly.entity_id
_entity_poly.type
_entity_poly.pdbx_seq_one_letter_code
_entity_poly.pdbx_strand_id
1 'polypeptide(L)'
;MAEAELKNNYLSLYAQNADWKERVLKDDCEIVKYQNDSSVRIWYNEQSESYAPHWHTAMEVIMPVENYYDVITASNSYHIEPGEILVIPSGEMHQLIAPESGIRFIFLFDLSVITKLRGFTAIQTQMTTCIYINKTSFPQIYDDFYQLFVQIRNEYFSLNELRELAIYSHLLNFFILYGRNHLNNVQLFPNVRIYKQQEYLQKFNDVLDYIDAHYTEDLTLDAVASYSGFSKYHFTRLFKQYANTTFYDYLSYKRIKVAEQLLTEPELSITEIAFRSGFSSISTFNRIFRQQKSCTPSEYRSYYCKMQH
;
A
#
# COMPACT_ATOMS: atom_id res chain seq x y z
N MET A 1 -15.06 25.87 17.75
CA MET A 1 -16.46 25.71 17.31
C MET A 1 -16.58 24.72 16.17
N ALA A 2 -15.83 24.79 15.10
CA ALA A 2 -15.89 23.84 13.97
C ALA A 2 -15.58 22.38 14.36
N GLU A 3 -14.63 22.11 15.26
CA GLU A 3 -14.31 20.75 15.73
C GLU A 3 -15.40 20.15 16.63
N ALA A 4 -16.05 20.95 17.47
CA ALA A 4 -17.14 20.48 18.32
C ALA A 4 -18.43 20.22 17.52
N GLU A 5 -18.70 21.00 16.46
CA GLU A 5 -19.79 20.74 15.51
C GLU A 5 -19.49 19.53 14.61
N LEU A 6 -18.24 19.35 14.20
CA LEU A 6 -17.76 18.14 13.57
C LEU A 6 -17.98 16.92 14.47
N LYS A 7 -17.60 17.01 15.74
CA LYS A 7 -17.79 15.93 16.73
C LYS A 7 -19.26 15.51 16.88
N ASN A 8 -20.22 16.44 16.93
CA ASN A 8 -21.65 16.16 17.07
C ASN A 8 -22.32 15.62 15.80
N ASN A 9 -21.97 16.11 14.63
CA ASN A 9 -22.52 15.61 13.35
C ASN A 9 -21.99 14.21 12.99
N TYR A 10 -20.77 13.90 13.38
CA TYR A 10 -20.18 12.60 13.12
C TYR A 10 -20.60 11.52 14.14
N LEU A 11 -20.83 11.86 15.41
CA LEU A 11 -21.19 10.89 16.45
C LEU A 11 -22.43 10.06 16.10
N SER A 12 -23.44 10.61 15.44
CA SER A 12 -24.62 9.86 15.02
C SER A 12 -24.37 8.92 13.83
N LEU A 13 -23.44 9.26 12.95
CA LEU A 13 -23.00 8.42 11.84
C LEU A 13 -21.98 7.35 12.29
N TYR A 14 -21.19 7.65 13.31
CA TYR A 14 -20.20 6.75 13.88
C TYR A 14 -20.78 5.62 14.71
N ALA A 15 -21.87 5.88 15.43
CA ALA A 15 -22.57 4.86 16.22
C ALA A 15 -23.07 3.69 15.36
N GLN A 16 -23.27 3.90 14.04
CA GLN A 16 -23.63 2.86 13.09
C GLN A 16 -22.42 2.03 12.60
N ASN A 17 -21.19 2.49 12.82
CA ASN A 17 -19.94 1.85 12.40
C ASN A 17 -19.12 1.28 13.58
N ALA A 18 -19.76 0.98 14.70
CA ALA A 18 -19.12 0.38 15.88
C ALA A 18 -18.80 -1.13 15.72
N ASP A 19 -18.74 -1.62 14.48
CA ASP A 19 -18.49 -3.01 14.14
C ASP A 19 -16.99 -3.42 14.08
N TRP A 20 -16.10 -2.54 14.55
CA TRP A 20 -14.70 -2.88 14.79
C TRP A 20 -14.50 -4.09 15.72
N LYS A 21 -15.52 -4.43 16.53
CA LYS A 21 -15.57 -5.64 17.36
C LYS A 21 -15.63 -6.94 16.55
N GLU A 22 -15.97 -6.86 15.28
CA GLU A 22 -16.07 -8.01 14.36
C GLU A 22 -14.78 -8.30 13.59
N ARG A 23 -13.63 -7.80 14.06
CA ARG A 23 -12.33 -8.13 13.44
C ARG A 23 -12.10 -9.63 13.48
N VAL A 24 -11.78 -10.20 12.34
CA VAL A 24 -11.48 -11.62 12.23
C VAL A 24 -9.99 -11.78 12.02
N LEU A 25 -9.29 -12.14 13.10
CA LEU A 25 -7.90 -12.59 13.03
C LEU A 25 -7.90 -14.10 12.80
N LYS A 26 -7.16 -14.53 11.80
CA LYS A 26 -6.86 -15.93 11.58
C LYS A 26 -5.33 -16.07 11.56
N ASP A 27 -4.80 -16.66 12.62
CA ASP A 27 -3.39 -16.58 12.93
C ASP A 27 -2.95 -15.10 13.01
N ASP A 28 -1.95 -14.66 12.26
CA ASP A 28 -1.50 -13.27 12.21
C ASP A 28 -2.12 -12.47 11.03
N CYS A 29 -3.08 -13.05 10.30
CA CYS A 29 -3.74 -12.38 9.17
C CYS A 29 -5.10 -11.82 9.58
N GLU A 30 -5.29 -10.51 9.42
CA GLU A 30 -6.59 -9.89 9.56
C GLU A 30 -7.36 -9.91 8.25
N ILE A 31 -8.58 -10.41 8.30
CA ILE A 31 -9.53 -10.36 7.18
C ILE A 31 -10.26 -9.03 7.25
N VAL A 32 -9.88 -8.08 6.37
CA VAL A 32 -10.56 -6.80 6.27
C VAL A 32 -11.92 -7.00 5.60
N LYS A 33 -12.99 -6.75 6.35
CA LYS A 33 -14.35 -6.76 5.81
C LYS A 33 -14.73 -5.36 5.33
N TYR A 34 -14.94 -5.23 4.04
CA TYR A 34 -15.52 -4.03 3.45
C TYR A 34 -17.05 -4.12 3.51
N GLN A 35 -17.72 -2.97 3.65
CA GLN A 35 -19.19 -2.92 3.69
C GLN A 35 -19.78 -2.63 2.31
N ASN A 36 -20.94 -3.22 1.98
CA ASN A 36 -21.77 -2.85 0.83
C ASN A 36 -21.01 -2.82 -0.51
N ASP A 37 -20.24 -3.86 -0.83
CA ASP A 37 -19.42 -3.95 -2.06
C ASP A 37 -18.40 -2.81 -2.22
N SER A 38 -18.11 -2.07 -1.14
CA SER A 38 -17.07 -1.04 -1.13
C SER A 38 -15.69 -1.67 -1.09
N SER A 39 -14.69 -0.95 -1.57
CA SER A 39 -13.26 -1.26 -1.46
C SER A 39 -12.53 -0.36 -0.45
N VAL A 40 -13.30 0.40 0.34
CA VAL A 40 -12.81 1.31 1.37
C VAL A 40 -13.52 1.05 2.69
N ARG A 41 -12.74 1.04 3.77
CA ARG A 41 -13.25 1.00 5.13
C ARG A 41 -12.60 2.08 5.97
N ILE A 42 -13.39 2.88 6.69
CA ILE A 42 -12.86 3.88 7.62
C ILE A 42 -13.53 3.67 8.97
N TRP A 43 -12.72 3.48 10.00
CA TRP A 43 -13.19 3.43 11.38
C TRP A 43 -12.91 4.73 12.10
N TYR A 44 -13.89 5.22 12.79
CA TYR A 44 -13.72 6.12 13.91
C TYR A 44 -13.44 5.25 15.14
N ASN A 45 -12.27 5.35 15.69
CA ASN A 45 -11.80 4.41 16.71
C ASN A 45 -11.48 5.16 18.01
N GLU A 46 -12.16 4.74 19.09
CA GLU A 46 -12.00 5.27 20.46
C GLU A 46 -11.49 4.20 21.43
N GLN A 47 -11.00 3.08 20.93
CA GLN A 47 -10.59 1.94 21.77
C GLN A 47 -9.33 2.24 22.56
N SER A 48 -9.31 1.77 23.80
CA SER A 48 -8.14 1.68 24.65
C SER A 48 -7.41 0.32 24.55
N GLU A 49 -8.02 -0.64 23.83
CA GLU A 49 -7.41 -1.95 23.66
C GLU A 49 -6.40 -1.94 22.51
N SER A 50 -5.22 -2.47 22.79
CA SER A 50 -4.17 -2.65 21.78
C SER A 50 -4.47 -3.87 20.90
N TYR A 51 -3.97 -3.84 19.66
CA TYR A 51 -4.11 -4.96 18.73
C TYR A 51 -2.81 -5.76 18.65
N ALA A 52 -2.94 -7.10 18.71
CA ALA A 52 -1.82 -8.00 18.52
C ALA A 52 -1.13 -7.79 17.16
N PRO A 53 0.13 -8.22 17.00
CA PRO A 53 0.79 -8.20 15.71
C PRO A 53 -0.04 -8.91 14.65
N HIS A 54 -0.27 -8.24 13.54
CA HIS A 54 -1.08 -8.75 12.42
C HIS A 54 -0.66 -8.09 11.10
N TRP A 55 -1.14 -8.64 9.99
CA TRP A 55 -1.03 -8.07 8.66
C TRP A 55 -2.32 -8.26 7.88
N HIS A 56 -2.54 -7.45 6.87
CA HIS A 56 -3.67 -7.55 5.95
C HIS A 56 -3.31 -7.07 4.54
N THR A 57 -4.20 -7.31 3.57
CA THR A 57 -3.97 -6.94 2.16
C THR A 57 -4.32 -5.49 1.85
N ALA A 58 -5.06 -4.82 2.72
CA ALA A 58 -5.35 -3.40 2.59
C ALA A 58 -4.09 -2.54 2.81
N MET A 59 -4.04 -1.37 2.19
CA MET A 59 -3.22 -0.28 2.67
C MET A 59 -3.96 0.37 3.84
N GLU A 60 -3.26 0.53 4.97
CA GLU A 60 -3.83 1.17 6.15
C GLU A 60 -3.27 2.58 6.33
N VAL A 61 -4.13 3.50 6.76
CA VAL A 61 -3.70 4.84 7.15
C VAL A 61 -4.26 5.16 8.53
N ILE A 62 -3.37 5.57 9.42
CA ILE A 62 -3.72 5.93 10.80
C ILE A 62 -3.56 7.43 10.99
N MET A 63 -4.62 8.06 11.50
CA MET A 63 -4.68 9.50 11.72
C MET A 63 -5.27 9.77 13.11
N PRO A 64 -4.44 9.97 14.14
CA PRO A 64 -4.90 10.38 15.47
C PRO A 64 -5.49 11.79 15.44
N VAL A 65 -6.57 11.99 16.22
CA VAL A 65 -7.25 13.27 16.41
C VAL A 65 -7.11 13.74 17.84
N GLU A 66 -7.24 12.81 18.79
CA GLU A 66 -7.03 13.07 20.21
C GLU A 66 -6.09 12.01 20.78
N ASN A 67 -5.04 12.45 21.47
CA ASN A 67 -3.99 11.62 22.02
C ASN A 67 -3.16 10.90 20.93
N TYR A 68 -2.03 10.32 21.30
CA TYR A 68 -1.14 9.63 20.39
C TYR A 68 -1.62 8.20 20.04
N TYR A 69 -0.96 7.58 19.09
CA TYR A 69 -1.12 6.16 18.77
C TYR A 69 0.22 5.55 18.36
N ASP A 70 0.60 4.45 19.01
CA ASP A 70 1.85 3.80 18.72
C ASP A 70 1.66 2.64 17.74
N VAL A 71 2.57 2.53 16.77
CA VAL A 71 2.61 1.43 15.81
C VAL A 71 4.01 0.81 15.79
N ILE A 72 4.08 -0.49 15.98
CA ILE A 72 5.32 -1.25 15.94
C ILE A 72 5.30 -2.14 14.70
N THR A 73 6.32 -2.05 13.87
CA THR A 73 6.60 -2.94 12.74
C THR A 73 7.86 -3.77 13.01
N ALA A 74 8.19 -4.70 12.13
CA ALA A 74 9.40 -5.49 12.25
C ALA A 74 10.69 -4.64 12.27
N SER A 75 10.67 -3.47 11.63
CA SER A 75 11.85 -2.62 11.44
C SER A 75 11.84 -1.32 12.23
N ASN A 76 10.66 -0.81 12.61
CA ASN A 76 10.52 0.51 13.23
C ASN A 76 9.39 0.55 14.26
N SER A 77 9.45 1.58 15.12
CA SER A 77 8.37 1.99 16.02
C SER A 77 8.01 3.43 15.73
N TYR A 78 6.72 3.70 15.62
CA TYR A 78 6.16 5.02 15.28
C TYR A 78 5.29 5.48 16.44
N HIS A 79 5.57 6.67 16.96
CA HIS A 79 4.72 7.40 17.90
C HIS A 79 4.03 8.52 17.12
N ILE A 80 2.72 8.39 16.93
CA ILE A 80 1.96 9.22 16.00
C ILE A 80 1.13 10.20 16.84
N GLU A 81 1.47 11.48 16.77
CA GLU A 81 0.77 12.55 17.46
C GLU A 81 -0.48 13.03 16.68
N PRO A 82 -1.44 13.68 17.36
CA PRO A 82 -2.56 14.31 16.68
C PRO A 82 -2.12 15.25 15.55
N GLY A 83 -2.71 15.07 14.38
CA GLY A 83 -2.35 15.80 13.18
C GLY A 83 -1.25 15.14 12.35
N GLU A 84 -0.59 14.10 12.82
CA GLU A 84 0.33 13.29 12.03
C GLU A 84 -0.38 12.09 11.41
N ILE A 85 0.24 11.51 10.38
CA ILE A 85 -0.36 10.40 9.62
C ILE A 85 0.69 9.32 9.42
N LEU A 86 0.32 8.06 9.65
CA LEU A 86 1.11 6.91 9.26
C LEU A 86 0.40 6.13 8.17
N VAL A 87 1.09 5.90 7.05
CA VAL A 87 0.63 5.01 5.97
C VAL A 87 1.37 3.69 6.09
N ILE A 88 0.65 2.60 6.27
CA ILE A 88 1.15 1.24 6.38
C ILE A 88 0.86 0.53 5.05
N PRO A 89 1.87 0.04 4.31
CA PRO A 89 1.65 -0.63 3.04
C PRO A 89 0.98 -2.00 3.21
N SER A 90 0.30 -2.47 2.17
CA SER A 90 -0.32 -3.79 2.14
C SER A 90 0.68 -4.90 2.48
N GLY A 91 0.33 -5.75 3.43
CA GLY A 91 1.13 -6.92 3.83
C GLY A 91 2.25 -6.62 4.84
N GLU A 92 2.37 -5.39 5.34
CA GLU A 92 3.31 -5.06 6.41
C GLU A 92 2.80 -5.64 7.74
N MET A 93 3.67 -6.38 8.43
CA MET A 93 3.38 -6.88 9.78
C MET A 93 3.46 -5.71 10.77
N HIS A 94 2.38 -5.45 11.49
CA HIS A 94 2.34 -4.34 12.44
C HIS A 94 1.50 -4.66 13.67
N GLN A 95 1.84 -4.00 14.77
CA GLN A 95 1.11 -4.04 16.04
C GLN A 95 0.65 -2.63 16.38
N LEU A 96 -0.58 -2.51 16.85
CA LEU A 96 -1.16 -1.23 17.25
C LEU A 96 -1.25 -1.17 18.78
N ILE A 97 -0.72 -0.11 19.38
CA ILE A 97 -0.76 0.10 20.82
C ILE A 97 -1.57 1.36 21.10
N ALA A 98 -2.74 1.16 21.68
CA ALA A 98 -3.65 2.24 22.02
C ALA A 98 -3.28 2.86 23.37
N PRO A 99 -3.41 4.19 23.54
CA PRO A 99 -3.40 4.83 24.84
C PRO A 99 -4.70 4.50 25.62
N GLU A 100 -4.74 4.84 26.89
CA GLU A 100 -5.93 4.63 27.75
C GLU A 100 -7.19 5.34 27.23
N SER A 101 -7.02 6.42 26.46
CA SER A 101 -8.10 7.17 25.81
C SER A 101 -7.58 7.88 24.57
N GLY A 102 -8.44 8.24 23.65
CA GLY A 102 -8.10 9.00 22.45
C GLY A 102 -8.99 8.65 21.26
N ILE A 103 -8.96 9.50 20.26
CA ILE A 103 -9.74 9.37 19.03
C ILE A 103 -8.78 9.30 17.84
N ARG A 104 -9.03 8.37 16.93
CA ARG A 104 -8.29 8.23 15.68
C ARG A 104 -9.18 7.74 14.55
N PHE A 105 -8.80 8.08 13.33
CA PHE A 105 -9.34 7.46 12.13
C PHE A 105 -8.37 6.40 11.61
N ILE A 106 -8.90 5.23 11.29
CA ILE A 106 -8.17 4.13 10.65
C ILE A 106 -8.83 3.89 9.30
N PHE A 107 -8.06 4.09 8.22
CA PHE A 107 -8.52 3.95 6.85
C PHE A 107 -7.93 2.68 6.27
N LEU A 108 -8.74 1.87 5.63
CA LEU A 108 -8.32 0.66 4.93
C LEU A 108 -8.76 0.75 3.46
N PHE A 109 -7.80 0.61 2.55
CA PHE A 109 -8.04 0.72 1.11
C PHE A 109 -7.65 -0.58 0.40
N ASP A 110 -8.56 -1.13 -0.39
CA ASP A 110 -8.20 -2.14 -1.38
C ASP A 110 -7.60 -1.46 -2.61
N LEU A 111 -6.28 -1.55 -2.74
CA LEU A 111 -5.57 -0.94 -3.86
C LEU A 111 -5.74 -1.70 -5.18
N SER A 112 -6.36 -2.88 -5.20
CA SER A 112 -6.59 -3.66 -6.43
C SER A 112 -7.36 -2.86 -7.49
N VAL A 113 -8.22 -1.94 -7.05
CA VAL A 113 -9.00 -1.02 -7.90
C VAL A 113 -8.10 -0.11 -8.76
N ILE A 114 -6.94 0.31 -8.25
CA ILE A 114 -6.06 1.28 -8.92
C ILE A 114 -4.73 0.69 -9.39
N THR A 115 -4.43 -0.57 -9.08
CA THR A 115 -3.13 -1.20 -9.45
C THR A 115 -2.90 -1.30 -10.95
N LYS A 116 -3.98 -1.27 -11.75
CA LYS A 116 -3.91 -1.32 -13.23
C LYS A 116 -3.60 0.05 -13.87
N LEU A 117 -3.57 1.12 -13.11
CA LEU A 117 -3.26 2.45 -13.62
C LEU A 117 -1.77 2.55 -13.96
N ARG A 118 -1.49 3.00 -15.19
CA ARG A 118 -0.10 3.22 -15.64
C ARG A 118 0.63 4.16 -14.68
N GLY A 119 1.84 3.79 -14.30
CA GLY A 119 2.68 4.54 -13.35
C GLY A 119 2.42 4.22 -11.87
N PHE A 120 1.32 3.54 -11.51
CA PHE A 120 1.04 3.20 -10.12
C PHE A 120 2.07 2.21 -9.55
N THR A 121 2.54 1.27 -10.36
CA THR A 121 3.58 0.31 -9.96
C THR A 121 4.88 1.01 -9.53
N ALA A 122 5.26 2.11 -10.20
CA ALA A 122 6.43 2.89 -9.83
C ALA A 122 6.30 3.52 -8.43
N ILE A 123 5.08 3.92 -8.05
CA ILE A 123 4.79 4.47 -6.71
C ILE A 123 4.77 3.35 -5.68
N GLN A 124 4.16 2.21 -5.98
CA GLN A 124 4.11 1.06 -5.06
C GLN A 124 5.50 0.57 -4.64
N THR A 125 6.48 0.59 -5.56
CA THR A 125 7.86 0.19 -5.23
C THR A 125 8.55 1.14 -4.26
N GLN A 126 8.08 2.38 -4.17
CA GLN A 126 8.58 3.39 -3.22
C GLN A 126 7.87 3.29 -1.86
N MET A 127 6.73 2.59 -1.81
CA MET A 127 5.93 2.39 -0.61
C MET A 127 6.12 0.98 -0.03
N THR A 128 7.36 0.51 0.02
CA THR A 128 7.69 -0.82 0.59
C THR A 128 7.81 -0.81 2.10
N THR A 129 7.88 0.37 2.70
CA THR A 129 7.93 0.61 4.15
C THR A 129 6.85 1.62 4.54
N CYS A 130 6.54 1.70 5.83
CA CYS A 130 5.62 2.71 6.34
C CYS A 130 6.09 4.13 5.99
N ILE A 131 5.12 5.01 5.67
CA ILE A 131 5.39 6.42 5.39
C ILE A 131 4.85 7.25 6.56
N TYR A 132 5.75 7.86 7.31
CA TYR A 132 5.39 8.75 8.42
C TYR A 132 5.33 10.18 7.94
N ILE A 133 4.12 10.76 7.95
CA ILE A 133 3.81 12.07 7.39
C ILE A 133 3.57 13.07 8.52
N ASN A 134 4.46 14.02 8.62
CA ASN A 134 4.37 15.17 9.51
C ASN A 134 5.06 16.38 8.89
N LYS A 135 5.02 17.52 9.58
CA LYS A 135 5.65 18.78 9.12
C LYS A 135 7.15 18.71 8.94
N THR A 136 7.81 17.77 9.64
CA THR A 136 9.26 17.59 9.53
C THR A 136 9.63 16.72 8.33
N SER A 137 8.90 15.61 8.12
CA SER A 137 9.18 14.69 7.01
C SER A 137 8.74 15.25 5.64
N PHE A 138 7.66 16.04 5.61
CA PHE A 138 7.10 16.61 4.38
C PHE A 138 6.78 18.11 4.51
N PRO A 139 7.77 18.99 4.79
CA PRO A 139 7.51 20.37 5.19
C PRO A 139 6.74 21.21 4.16
N GLN A 140 6.85 20.88 2.86
CA GLN A 140 6.21 21.65 1.78
C GLN A 140 4.83 21.15 1.39
N ILE A 141 4.51 19.88 1.62
CA ILE A 141 3.28 19.23 1.13
C ILE A 141 2.49 18.53 2.25
N TYR A 142 2.89 18.71 3.50
CA TYR A 142 2.20 18.13 4.65
C TYR A 142 0.73 18.56 4.71
N ASP A 143 0.46 19.86 4.54
CA ASP A 143 -0.91 20.38 4.62
C ASP A 143 -1.79 19.80 3.49
N ASP A 144 -1.24 19.62 2.29
CA ASP A 144 -1.94 18.99 1.17
C ASP A 144 -2.28 17.52 1.51
N PHE A 145 -1.34 16.74 2.04
CA PHE A 145 -1.59 15.37 2.48
C PHE A 145 -2.66 15.30 3.56
N TYR A 146 -2.56 16.14 4.58
CA TYR A 146 -3.52 16.18 5.66
C TYR A 146 -4.93 16.48 5.13
N GLN A 147 -5.07 17.46 4.28
CA GLN A 147 -6.36 17.83 3.68
C GLN A 147 -6.94 16.73 2.81
N LEU A 148 -6.13 16.00 2.05
CA LEU A 148 -6.62 14.85 1.26
C LEU A 148 -7.24 13.77 2.15
N PHE A 149 -6.63 13.40 3.27
CA PHE A 149 -7.20 12.42 4.19
C PHE A 149 -8.43 12.94 4.94
N VAL A 150 -8.47 14.24 5.24
CA VAL A 150 -9.69 14.90 5.76
C VAL A 150 -10.82 14.83 4.74
N GLN A 151 -10.56 15.09 3.47
CA GLN A 151 -11.55 14.98 2.39
C GLN A 151 -12.04 13.55 2.20
N ILE A 152 -11.12 12.57 2.16
CA ILE A 152 -11.46 11.13 2.10
C ILE A 152 -12.38 10.74 3.25
N ARG A 153 -12.05 11.14 4.49
CA ARG A 153 -12.89 10.92 5.66
C ARG A 153 -14.28 11.53 5.48
N ASN A 154 -14.34 12.80 5.08
CA ASN A 154 -15.59 13.52 4.94
C ASN A 154 -16.49 12.88 3.86
N GLU A 155 -15.92 12.45 2.73
CA GLU A 155 -16.65 11.72 1.69
C GLU A 155 -17.16 10.37 2.19
N TYR A 156 -16.35 9.62 2.92
CA TYR A 156 -16.76 8.31 3.43
C TYR A 156 -17.98 8.37 4.34
N PHE A 157 -18.03 9.38 5.22
CA PHE A 157 -19.13 9.58 6.15
C PHE A 157 -20.27 10.46 5.59
N SER A 158 -20.14 10.92 4.35
CA SER A 158 -21.22 11.63 3.67
C SER A 158 -22.27 10.67 3.13
N LEU A 159 -23.45 11.21 2.80
CA LEU A 159 -24.48 10.50 2.05
C LEU A 159 -24.43 10.85 0.55
N ASN A 160 -23.33 11.42 0.06
CA ASN A 160 -23.18 11.84 -1.32
C ASN A 160 -23.17 10.63 -2.25
N GLU A 161 -23.78 10.81 -3.42
CA GLU A 161 -23.64 9.86 -4.52
C GLU A 161 -22.18 9.84 -5.01
N LEU A 162 -21.76 8.71 -5.59
CA LEU A 162 -20.40 8.53 -6.13
C LEU A 162 -19.26 8.73 -5.10
N ARG A 163 -19.55 8.63 -3.81
CA ARG A 163 -18.58 8.87 -2.73
C ARG A 163 -17.31 8.04 -2.86
N GLU A 164 -17.41 6.78 -3.28
CA GLU A 164 -16.23 5.91 -3.43
C GLU A 164 -15.34 6.40 -4.58
N LEU A 165 -15.91 6.87 -5.67
CA LEU A 165 -15.16 7.48 -6.76
C LEU A 165 -14.44 8.76 -6.30
N ALA A 166 -15.09 9.59 -5.48
CA ALA A 166 -14.48 10.78 -4.89
C ALA A 166 -13.33 10.40 -3.93
N ILE A 167 -13.52 9.39 -3.08
CA ILE A 167 -12.48 8.86 -2.20
C ILE A 167 -11.25 8.43 -2.99
N TYR A 168 -11.42 7.63 -4.05
CA TYR A 168 -10.30 7.20 -4.89
C TYR A 168 -9.66 8.35 -5.67
N SER A 169 -10.42 9.37 -6.05
CA SER A 169 -9.86 10.59 -6.64
C SER A 169 -8.89 11.30 -5.69
N HIS A 170 -9.26 11.45 -4.42
CA HIS A 170 -8.37 12.01 -3.40
C HIS A 170 -7.17 11.11 -3.09
N LEU A 171 -7.38 9.80 -3.02
CA LEU A 171 -6.31 8.82 -2.82
C LEU A 171 -5.31 8.82 -3.99
N LEU A 172 -5.77 8.93 -5.23
CA LEU A 172 -4.90 9.08 -6.39
C LEU A 172 -4.09 10.39 -6.33
N ASN A 173 -4.70 11.49 -5.88
CA ASN A 173 -3.97 12.73 -5.67
C ASN A 173 -2.88 12.58 -4.60
N PHE A 174 -3.14 11.86 -3.52
CA PHE A 174 -2.11 11.53 -2.53
C PHE A 174 -0.92 10.79 -3.19
N PHE A 175 -1.17 9.75 -3.98
CA PHE A 175 -0.10 9.03 -4.68
C PHE A 175 0.65 9.90 -5.67
N ILE A 176 -0.04 10.78 -6.39
CA ILE A 176 0.59 11.72 -7.34
C ILE A 176 1.51 12.68 -6.59
N LEU A 177 1.05 13.28 -5.50
CA LEU A 177 1.85 14.22 -4.72
C LEU A 177 3.05 13.52 -4.07
N TYR A 178 2.84 12.34 -3.48
CA TYR A 178 3.90 11.54 -2.88
C TYR A 178 4.97 11.16 -3.93
N GLY A 179 4.55 10.60 -5.06
CA GLY A 179 5.45 10.21 -6.13
C GLY A 179 6.23 11.41 -6.70
N ARG A 180 5.57 12.53 -6.96
CA ARG A 180 6.23 13.76 -7.46
C ARG A 180 7.19 14.35 -6.45
N ASN A 181 6.82 14.39 -5.17
CA ASN A 181 7.73 14.87 -4.13
C ASN A 181 8.95 13.97 -4.00
N HIS A 182 8.76 12.65 -4.02
CA HIS A 182 9.87 11.71 -4.00
C HIS A 182 10.79 11.91 -5.21
N LEU A 183 10.23 12.05 -6.42
CA LEU A 183 10.98 12.29 -7.65
C LEU A 183 11.73 13.63 -7.64
N ASN A 184 11.17 14.66 -7.01
CA ASN A 184 11.79 16.00 -6.95
C ASN A 184 12.85 16.11 -5.86
N ASN A 185 12.63 15.49 -4.70
CA ASN A 185 13.54 15.61 -3.54
C ASN A 185 14.67 14.59 -3.55
N VAL A 186 14.46 13.41 -4.14
CA VAL A 186 15.53 12.47 -4.41
C VAL A 186 16.15 12.86 -5.75
N GLN A 187 17.41 13.32 -5.75
CA GLN A 187 18.20 13.30 -6.98
C GLN A 187 18.36 11.81 -7.37
N LEU A 188 17.32 11.27 -7.99
CA LEU A 188 17.27 9.83 -8.37
C LEU A 188 18.52 9.41 -9.13
N PHE A 189 19.13 10.35 -9.82
CA PHE A 189 20.35 10.13 -10.57
C PHE A 189 21.38 11.24 -10.27
N PRO A 190 21.98 11.29 -9.04
CA PRO A 190 22.86 12.41 -8.62
C PRO A 190 24.09 12.61 -9.53
N ASN A 191 24.50 11.58 -10.26
CA ASN A 191 25.63 11.64 -11.20
C ASN A 191 25.19 11.88 -12.65
N VAL A 192 23.90 12.14 -12.89
CA VAL A 192 23.35 12.42 -14.22
C VAL A 192 23.07 13.90 -14.37
N ARG A 193 23.53 14.51 -15.47
CA ARG A 193 23.28 15.92 -15.75
C ARG A 193 21.77 16.20 -15.79
N ILE A 194 21.33 17.33 -15.25
CA ILE A 194 19.91 17.68 -15.04
C ILE A 194 19.07 17.49 -16.32
N TYR A 195 19.59 17.87 -17.49
CA TYR A 195 18.86 17.74 -18.75
C TYR A 195 18.65 16.27 -19.21
N LYS A 196 19.44 15.32 -18.68
CA LYS A 196 19.28 13.88 -18.95
C LYS A 196 18.42 13.15 -17.95
N GLN A 197 18.07 13.78 -16.83
CA GLN A 197 17.28 13.13 -15.79
C GLN A 197 15.89 12.76 -16.29
N GLN A 198 15.24 13.64 -17.05
CA GLN A 198 13.92 13.35 -17.65
C GLN A 198 14.01 12.20 -18.66
N GLU A 199 15.06 12.14 -19.46
CA GLU A 199 15.30 11.00 -20.38
C GLU A 199 15.44 9.69 -19.60
N TYR A 200 16.17 9.69 -18.48
CA TYR A 200 16.38 8.51 -17.64
C TYR A 200 15.08 8.10 -16.95
N LEU A 201 14.31 9.04 -16.44
CA LEU A 201 12.98 8.77 -15.88
C LEU A 201 12.06 8.11 -16.91
N GLN A 202 12.02 8.64 -18.14
CA GLN A 202 11.21 8.04 -19.20
C GLN A 202 11.69 6.62 -19.53
N LYS A 203 13.00 6.40 -19.68
CA LYS A 203 13.56 5.06 -19.93
C LYS A 203 13.21 4.06 -18.83
N PHE A 204 13.23 4.47 -17.57
CA PHE A 204 12.85 3.57 -16.46
C PHE A 204 11.35 3.34 -16.39
N ASN A 205 10.51 4.30 -16.72
CA ASN A 205 9.07 4.06 -16.91
C ASN A 205 8.83 3.03 -18.02
N ASP A 206 9.50 3.18 -19.17
CA ASP A 206 9.39 2.22 -20.27
C ASP A 206 9.90 0.82 -19.87
N VAL A 207 10.94 0.74 -19.03
CA VAL A 207 11.43 -0.52 -18.44
C VAL A 207 10.39 -1.16 -17.54
N LEU A 208 9.71 -0.39 -16.68
CA LEU A 208 8.65 -0.93 -15.82
C LEU A 208 7.48 -1.44 -16.66
N ASP A 209 7.06 -0.67 -17.67
CA ASP A 209 6.02 -1.10 -18.62
C ASP A 209 6.43 -2.39 -19.37
N TYR A 210 7.70 -2.49 -19.76
CA TYR A 210 8.24 -3.70 -20.38
C TYR A 210 8.22 -4.91 -19.44
N ILE A 211 8.64 -4.75 -18.19
CA ILE A 211 8.56 -5.80 -17.17
C ILE A 211 7.10 -6.20 -16.94
N ASP A 212 6.19 -5.23 -16.89
CA ASP A 212 4.78 -5.46 -16.69
C ASP A 212 4.10 -6.21 -17.83
N ALA A 213 4.59 -6.05 -19.05
CA ALA A 213 4.13 -6.80 -20.22
C ALA A 213 4.73 -8.22 -20.34
N HIS A 214 5.94 -8.44 -19.79
CA HIS A 214 6.73 -9.65 -20.01
C HIS A 214 7.08 -10.42 -18.73
N TYR A 215 6.46 -10.13 -17.57
CA TYR A 215 6.80 -10.74 -16.27
C TYR A 215 6.67 -12.27 -16.25
N THR A 216 5.88 -12.86 -17.14
CA THR A 216 5.69 -14.31 -17.25
C THR A 216 6.85 -14.99 -17.99
N GLU A 217 7.66 -14.24 -18.73
CA GLU A 217 8.78 -14.74 -19.51
C GLU A 217 10.04 -14.89 -18.64
N ASP A 218 11.07 -15.55 -19.18
CA ASP A 218 12.38 -15.64 -18.53
C ASP A 218 13.15 -14.32 -18.70
N LEU A 219 12.68 -13.28 -18.01
CA LEU A 219 13.32 -11.98 -18.03
C LEU A 219 14.67 -12.00 -17.31
N THR A 220 15.72 -11.74 -18.08
CA THR A 220 17.08 -11.61 -17.55
C THR A 220 17.47 -10.14 -17.37
N LEU A 221 18.35 -9.90 -16.41
CA LEU A 221 18.94 -8.56 -16.20
C LEU A 221 19.61 -8.00 -17.45
N ASP A 222 20.24 -8.88 -18.24
CA ASP A 222 20.92 -8.49 -19.49
C ASP A 222 19.91 -8.06 -20.56
N ALA A 223 18.80 -8.76 -20.70
CA ALA A 223 17.74 -8.42 -21.66
C ALA A 223 17.13 -7.05 -21.34
N VAL A 224 16.80 -6.79 -20.07
CA VAL A 224 16.19 -5.53 -19.65
C VAL A 224 17.18 -4.35 -19.69
N ALA A 225 18.45 -4.59 -19.35
CA ALA A 225 19.50 -3.58 -19.50
C ALA A 225 19.68 -3.20 -20.98
N SER A 226 19.71 -4.20 -21.89
CA SER A 226 19.79 -3.97 -23.33
C SER A 226 18.58 -3.20 -23.86
N TYR A 227 17.36 -3.54 -23.42
CA TYR A 227 16.14 -2.83 -23.77
C TYR A 227 16.22 -1.34 -23.41
N SER A 228 16.75 -1.02 -22.22
CA SER A 228 16.91 0.38 -21.76
C SER A 228 18.08 1.12 -22.42
N GLY A 229 18.94 0.43 -23.16
CA GLY A 229 20.16 0.98 -23.76
C GLY A 229 21.28 1.25 -22.74
N PHE A 230 21.25 0.60 -21.58
CA PHE A 230 22.29 0.69 -20.56
C PHE A 230 23.16 -0.59 -20.54
N SER A 231 24.42 -0.45 -20.11
CA SER A 231 25.19 -1.62 -19.71
C SER A 231 24.58 -2.25 -18.44
N LYS A 232 24.72 -3.56 -18.26
CA LYS A 232 24.22 -4.32 -17.09
C LYS A 232 24.58 -3.66 -15.76
N TYR A 233 25.84 -3.28 -15.58
CA TYR A 233 26.33 -2.62 -14.36
C TYR A 233 25.65 -1.27 -14.13
N HIS A 234 25.54 -0.46 -15.19
CA HIS A 234 24.90 0.86 -15.12
C HIS A 234 23.42 0.74 -14.85
N PHE A 235 22.73 -0.19 -15.52
CA PHE A 235 21.32 -0.49 -15.30
C PHE A 235 21.07 -0.91 -13.85
N THR A 236 21.81 -1.88 -13.32
CA THR A 236 21.63 -2.38 -11.94
C THR A 236 21.69 -1.25 -10.92
N ARG A 237 22.68 -0.36 -11.04
CA ARG A 237 22.84 0.77 -10.14
C ARG A 237 21.69 1.77 -10.28
N LEU A 238 21.35 2.15 -11.50
CA LEU A 238 20.29 3.13 -11.75
C LEU A 238 18.91 2.58 -11.40
N PHE A 239 18.65 1.31 -11.71
CA PHE A 239 17.38 0.65 -11.35
C PHE A 239 17.18 0.64 -9.84
N LYS A 240 18.23 0.29 -9.07
CA LYS A 240 18.17 0.35 -7.61
C LYS A 240 17.93 1.76 -7.07
N GLN A 241 18.49 2.78 -7.71
CA GLN A 241 18.23 4.19 -7.36
C GLN A 241 16.78 4.60 -7.69
N TYR A 242 16.26 4.14 -8.84
CA TYR A 242 14.94 4.50 -9.31
C TYR A 242 13.82 3.74 -8.56
N ALA A 243 13.94 2.42 -8.43
CA ALA A 243 12.92 1.55 -7.86
C ALA A 243 13.13 1.24 -6.36
N ASN A 244 14.20 1.75 -5.75
CA ASN A 244 14.63 1.46 -4.38
C ASN A 244 14.78 -0.05 -4.06
N THR A 245 14.88 -0.89 -5.09
CA THR A 245 14.98 -2.34 -4.98
C THR A 245 15.80 -2.92 -6.13
N THR A 246 16.21 -4.20 -6.06
CA THR A 246 16.87 -4.84 -7.19
C THR A 246 15.89 -5.23 -8.29
N PHE A 247 16.35 -5.42 -9.52
CA PHE A 247 15.53 -5.89 -10.64
C PHE A 247 14.81 -7.23 -10.32
N TYR A 248 15.52 -8.19 -9.73
CA TYR A 248 14.94 -9.50 -9.43
C TYR A 248 13.94 -9.46 -8.26
N ASP A 249 14.16 -8.61 -7.29
CA ASP A 249 13.20 -8.41 -6.20
C ASP A 249 11.93 -7.73 -6.74
N TYR A 250 12.10 -6.72 -7.62
CA TYR A 250 10.99 -6.08 -8.30
C TYR A 250 10.17 -7.06 -9.14
N LEU A 251 10.83 -7.86 -9.98
CA LEU A 251 10.18 -8.89 -10.81
C LEU A 251 9.45 -9.91 -9.93
N SER A 252 10.09 -10.33 -8.84
CA SER A 252 9.47 -11.25 -7.87
C SER A 252 8.25 -10.64 -7.19
N TYR A 253 8.35 -9.37 -6.78
CA TYR A 253 7.22 -8.64 -6.21
C TYR A 253 6.04 -8.56 -7.20
N LYS A 254 6.31 -8.21 -8.45
CA LYS A 254 5.28 -8.16 -9.51
C LYS A 254 4.60 -9.51 -9.72
N ARG A 255 5.39 -10.59 -9.79
CA ARG A 255 4.87 -11.96 -9.94
C ARG A 255 3.99 -12.38 -8.75
N ILE A 256 4.40 -12.03 -7.53
CA ILE A 256 3.60 -12.31 -6.33
C ILE A 256 2.29 -11.53 -6.34
N LYS A 257 2.29 -10.27 -6.77
CA LYS A 257 1.06 -9.48 -6.91
C LYS A 257 0.07 -10.10 -7.89
N VAL A 258 0.55 -10.65 -9.00
CA VAL A 258 -0.29 -11.40 -9.94
C VAL A 258 -0.79 -12.70 -9.30
N ALA A 259 0.08 -13.41 -8.58
CA ALA A 259 -0.32 -14.63 -7.88
C ALA A 259 -1.42 -14.38 -6.83
N GLU A 260 -1.37 -13.25 -6.11
CA GLU A 260 -2.43 -12.85 -5.18
C GLU A 260 -3.79 -12.75 -5.88
N GLN A 261 -3.84 -12.14 -7.05
CA GLN A 261 -5.07 -12.04 -7.84
C GLN A 261 -5.56 -13.41 -8.30
N LEU A 262 -4.65 -14.27 -8.82
CA LEU A 262 -5.01 -15.61 -9.27
C LEU A 262 -5.42 -16.54 -8.10
N LEU A 263 -4.94 -16.28 -6.89
CA LEU A 263 -5.32 -17.05 -5.70
C LEU A 263 -6.79 -16.86 -5.30
N THR A 264 -7.45 -15.80 -5.77
CA THR A 264 -8.89 -15.59 -5.57
C THR A 264 -9.75 -16.49 -6.47
N GLU A 265 -9.17 -17.12 -7.50
CA GLU A 265 -9.85 -18.05 -8.40
C GLU A 265 -9.79 -19.47 -7.83
N PRO A 266 -10.91 -20.05 -7.35
CA PRO A 266 -10.92 -21.33 -6.65
C PRO A 266 -10.52 -22.51 -7.54
N GLU A 267 -10.79 -22.42 -8.85
CA GLU A 267 -10.54 -23.48 -9.84
C GLU A 267 -9.04 -23.68 -10.16
N LEU A 268 -8.20 -22.67 -9.92
CA LEU A 268 -6.78 -22.77 -10.24
C LEU A 268 -6.01 -23.50 -9.14
N SER A 269 -5.20 -24.47 -9.50
CA SER A 269 -4.26 -25.11 -8.57
C SER A 269 -3.12 -24.14 -8.20
N ILE A 270 -2.52 -24.34 -7.01
CA ILE A 270 -1.34 -23.55 -6.57
C ILE A 270 -0.19 -23.68 -7.58
N THR A 271 -0.05 -24.85 -8.20
CA THR A 271 0.96 -25.10 -9.22
C THR A 271 0.69 -24.26 -10.48
N GLU A 272 -0.55 -24.23 -10.97
CA GLU A 272 -0.92 -23.40 -12.12
C GLU A 272 -0.70 -21.91 -11.84
N ILE A 273 -1.07 -21.45 -10.65
CA ILE A 273 -0.86 -20.07 -10.23
C ILE A 273 0.63 -19.71 -10.26
N ALA A 274 1.50 -20.59 -9.73
CA ALA A 274 2.95 -20.36 -9.76
C ALA A 274 3.44 -20.12 -11.19
N PHE A 275 3.04 -20.98 -12.14
CA PHE A 275 3.47 -20.84 -13.54
C PHE A 275 2.81 -19.67 -14.26
N ARG A 276 1.50 -19.44 -14.08
CA ARG A 276 0.79 -18.30 -14.69
C ARG A 276 1.28 -16.95 -14.16
N SER A 277 1.78 -16.90 -12.94
CA SER A 277 2.44 -15.71 -12.38
C SER A 277 3.92 -15.56 -12.77
N GLY A 278 4.44 -16.46 -13.61
CA GLY A 278 5.78 -16.34 -14.21
C GLY A 278 6.92 -16.99 -13.43
N PHE A 279 6.63 -17.80 -12.40
CA PHE A 279 7.66 -18.56 -11.70
C PHE A 279 8.01 -19.84 -12.47
N SER A 280 9.31 -20.12 -12.61
CA SER A 280 9.81 -21.33 -13.27
C SER A 280 9.73 -22.59 -12.39
N SER A 281 9.51 -22.42 -11.07
CA SER A 281 9.34 -23.55 -10.16
C SER A 281 8.42 -23.20 -8.98
N ILE A 282 7.64 -24.21 -8.56
CA ILE A 282 6.77 -24.08 -7.39
C ILE A 282 7.55 -23.88 -6.09
N SER A 283 8.75 -24.42 -5.97
CA SER A 283 9.59 -24.24 -4.79
C SER A 283 10.04 -22.79 -4.64
N THR A 284 10.47 -22.15 -5.74
CA THR A 284 10.83 -20.73 -5.74
C THR A 284 9.61 -19.86 -5.44
N PHE A 285 8.48 -20.17 -6.06
CA PHE A 285 7.22 -19.48 -5.81
C PHE A 285 6.84 -19.52 -4.32
N ASN A 286 6.75 -20.71 -3.71
CA ASN A 286 6.36 -20.84 -2.30
C ASN A 286 7.33 -20.11 -1.36
N ARG A 287 8.64 -20.20 -1.61
CA ARG A 287 9.65 -19.52 -0.81
C ARG A 287 9.50 -17.99 -0.88
N ILE A 288 9.36 -17.43 -2.08
CA ILE A 288 9.25 -15.98 -2.29
C ILE A 288 7.89 -15.49 -1.78
N PHE A 289 6.80 -16.24 -2.03
CA PHE A 289 5.48 -15.90 -1.54
C PHE A 289 5.48 -15.81 -0.01
N ARG A 290 6.03 -16.84 0.66
CA ARG A 290 6.12 -16.84 2.12
C ARG A 290 7.01 -15.72 2.66
N GLN A 291 8.09 -15.41 1.96
CA GLN A 291 8.97 -14.29 2.34
C GLN A 291 8.26 -12.93 2.26
N GLN A 292 7.40 -12.72 1.25
CA GLN A 292 6.72 -11.44 1.05
C GLN A 292 5.38 -11.32 1.77
N LYS A 293 4.72 -12.46 2.08
CA LYS A 293 3.37 -12.50 2.64
C LYS A 293 3.28 -13.14 4.02
N SER A 294 4.39 -13.60 4.57
CA SER A 294 4.46 -14.29 5.87
C SER A 294 3.58 -15.54 6.00
N CYS A 295 2.90 -15.97 4.94
CA CYS A 295 2.07 -17.16 4.87
C CYS A 295 2.31 -17.92 3.56
N THR A 296 1.83 -19.18 3.49
CA THR A 296 1.88 -19.96 2.25
C THR A 296 0.79 -19.53 1.27
N PRO A 297 0.94 -19.80 -0.05
CA PRO A 297 -0.14 -19.55 -1.01
C PRO A 297 -1.46 -20.22 -0.68
N SER A 298 -1.41 -21.45 -0.14
CA SER A 298 -2.61 -22.20 0.26
C SER A 298 -3.32 -21.57 1.45
N GLU A 299 -2.57 -21.11 2.46
CA GLU A 299 -3.11 -20.37 3.59
C GLU A 299 -3.72 -19.05 3.09
N TYR A 300 -3.01 -18.30 2.25
CA TYR A 300 -3.51 -17.06 1.65
C TYR A 300 -4.83 -17.26 0.92
N ARG A 301 -4.92 -18.30 0.05
CA ARG A 301 -6.19 -18.68 -0.61
C ARG A 301 -7.30 -18.99 0.39
N SER A 302 -6.98 -19.77 1.42
CA SER A 302 -7.99 -20.16 2.42
C SER A 302 -8.59 -18.97 3.15
N TYR A 303 -7.85 -17.88 3.23
CA TYR A 303 -8.31 -16.61 3.81
C TYR A 303 -9.29 -15.92 2.86
N TYR A 304 -9.01 -15.91 1.55
CA TYR A 304 -9.87 -15.27 0.54
C TYR A 304 -11.16 -16.04 0.24
N CYS A 305 -11.11 -17.38 0.06
CA CYS A 305 -12.29 -18.17 -0.27
C CYS A 305 -13.34 -18.19 0.85
N LYS A 306 -12.96 -17.87 2.09
CA LYS A 306 -13.90 -17.72 3.21
C LYS A 306 -14.56 -16.34 3.28
N MET A 307 -14.12 -15.38 2.47
CA MET A 307 -14.73 -14.05 2.36
C MET A 307 -15.96 -14.03 1.42
N GLN A 308 -16.13 -15.05 0.58
CA GLN A 308 -17.21 -15.09 -0.43
C GLN A 308 -18.42 -15.92 0.00
N HIS A 309 -18.40 -16.47 1.20
CA HIS A 309 -19.49 -17.23 1.81
C HIS A 309 -19.78 -16.74 3.23
#